data_e9185945d96294f36e66e5c31bf92a82
#
_entry.id   e9185945d96294f36e66e5c31bf92a82
#
_cell.length_a   1.000
_cell.length_b   1.000
_cell.length_c   1.000
_cell.angle_alpha   90.00
_cell.angle_beta   90.00
_cell.angle_gamma   90.00
#
_symmetry.space_group_name_H-M   'P 1'
#
loop_
_entity.id
_entity.type
_entity.pdbx_description
1 polymer ?
#
loop_
_entity_poly.entity_id
_entity_poly.type
_entity_poly.pdbx_seq_one_letter_code
_entity_poly.pdbx_strand_id
1 'polypeptide(L)'
;MSSQAVFIKAGTPQPAQERSTELKQAIIQLMAVPLDDHDEGWRVIATYPGQGYRSKGYRSAHARAGKIRQGKVEYFNQFGQFDALARSMGEGMVGLYVRWLGEDGKRWE
;
A
#
# COMPACT_ATOMS: atom_id res chain seq x y z
N MET A 1 -2.31 16.82 11.66
CA MET A 1 -2.18 15.40 11.95
C MET A 1 -1.81 14.64 10.69
N SER A 2 -1.03 13.66 10.84
CA SER A 2 -0.72 12.82 9.70
C SER A 2 -1.92 12.01 9.29
N SER A 3 -2.31 12.09 8.06
CA SER A 3 -3.34 11.22 7.51
C SER A 3 -2.79 9.85 7.15
N GLN A 4 -1.51 9.67 7.33
CA GLN A 4 -0.89 8.44 6.91
C GLN A 4 -1.17 7.33 7.88
N ALA A 5 -1.54 6.21 7.35
CA ALA A 5 -1.72 5.02 8.12
C ALA A 5 -0.68 4.01 7.68
N VAL A 6 0.07 3.50 8.62
CA VAL A 6 0.97 2.39 8.36
C VAL A 6 0.35 1.19 9.02
N PHE A 7 -0.15 0.28 8.20
CA PHE A 7 -0.91 -0.86 8.69
C PHE A 7 -0.04 -2.08 8.92
N ILE A 8 1.05 -2.19 8.17
CA ILE A 8 1.92 -3.35 8.23
C ILE A 8 3.34 -2.86 8.36
N LYS A 9 4.06 -3.39 9.33
CA LYS A 9 5.47 -3.07 9.52
C LYS A 9 6.31 -4.07 8.75
N ALA A 10 7.04 -3.59 7.76
CA ALA A 10 7.92 -4.44 6.99
C ALA A 10 9.04 -4.97 7.87
N GLY A 11 9.44 -6.21 7.63
CA GLY A 11 10.52 -6.84 8.36
C GLY A 11 10.14 -7.41 9.72
N THR A 12 8.91 -7.23 10.16
CA THR A 12 8.44 -7.78 11.43
C THR A 12 7.73 -9.11 11.17
N PRO A 13 8.26 -10.23 11.67
CA PRO A 13 7.58 -11.50 11.48
C PRO A 13 6.23 -11.50 12.18
N GLN A 14 5.22 -12.02 11.54
CA GLN A 14 3.89 -12.13 12.10
C GLN A 14 3.26 -13.44 11.65
N PRO A 15 2.38 -14.01 12.46
CA PRO A 15 1.60 -15.14 12.02
C PRO A 15 0.78 -14.80 10.79
N ALA A 16 0.60 -15.74 9.89
CA ALA A 16 -0.13 -15.52 8.65
C ALA A 16 -1.53 -14.99 8.89
N GLN A 17 -2.17 -15.43 9.96
CA GLN A 17 -3.52 -15.01 10.30
C GLN A 17 -3.58 -13.52 10.64
N GLU A 18 -2.60 -13.03 11.41
CA GLU A 18 -2.54 -11.62 11.74
C GLU A 18 -2.28 -10.77 10.51
N ARG A 19 -1.41 -11.24 9.61
CA ARG A 19 -1.14 -10.52 8.37
C ARG A 19 -2.38 -10.41 7.50
N SER A 20 -3.19 -11.47 7.44
CA SER A 20 -4.44 -11.44 6.68
C SER A 20 -5.40 -10.42 7.25
N THR A 21 -5.51 -10.36 8.57
CA THR A 21 -6.39 -9.40 9.24
C THR A 21 -5.92 -7.97 8.97
N GLU A 22 -4.60 -7.71 9.07
CA GLU A 22 -4.05 -6.39 8.80
C GLU A 22 -4.28 -5.96 7.36
N LEU A 23 -4.13 -6.88 6.41
CA LEU A 23 -4.39 -6.58 5.00
C LEU A 23 -5.85 -6.22 4.77
N LYS A 24 -6.77 -6.97 5.36
CA LYS A 24 -8.19 -6.65 5.22
C LYS A 24 -8.52 -5.29 5.79
N GLN A 25 -7.96 -4.96 6.95
CA GLN A 25 -8.19 -3.66 7.58
C GLN A 25 -7.61 -2.53 6.74
N ALA A 26 -6.43 -2.75 6.16
CA ALA A 26 -5.83 -1.77 5.27
C ALA A 26 -6.73 -1.50 4.08
N ILE A 27 -7.27 -2.54 3.47
CA ILE A 27 -8.17 -2.39 2.33
C ILE A 27 -9.44 -1.64 2.71
N ILE A 28 -10.03 -1.96 3.85
CA ILE A 28 -11.22 -1.26 4.33
C ILE A 28 -10.95 0.23 4.48
N GLN A 29 -9.80 0.58 5.05
CA GLN A 29 -9.43 1.98 5.23
C GLN A 29 -9.16 2.67 3.90
N LEU A 30 -8.52 1.98 2.95
CA LEU A 30 -8.29 2.55 1.62
C LEU A 30 -9.61 2.82 0.90
N MET A 31 -10.58 1.93 1.04
CA MET A 31 -11.89 2.10 0.43
C MET A 31 -12.71 3.20 1.08
N ALA A 32 -12.42 3.53 2.32
CA ALA A 32 -13.15 4.54 3.07
C ALA A 32 -12.62 5.96 2.88
N VAL A 33 -11.49 6.13 2.15
CA VAL A 33 -10.93 7.45 1.93
C VAL A 33 -11.91 8.29 1.09
N PRO A 34 -12.26 9.51 1.55
CA PRO A 34 -13.24 10.32 0.82
C PRO A 34 -12.65 10.91 -0.46
N LEU A 35 -13.52 11.30 -1.36
CA LEU A 35 -13.11 11.83 -2.67
C LEU A 35 -12.41 13.19 -2.57
N ASP A 36 -12.58 13.90 -1.47
CA ASP A 36 -11.90 15.18 -1.26
C ASP A 36 -10.58 15.04 -0.53
N ASP A 37 -10.06 13.83 -0.41
CA ASP A 37 -8.78 13.59 0.24
C ASP A 37 -7.64 14.30 -0.50
N HIS A 38 -6.79 15.01 0.25
CA HIS A 38 -5.66 15.76 -0.31
C HIS A 38 -4.67 14.89 -1.07
N ASP A 39 -4.50 13.65 -0.64
CA ASP A 39 -3.55 12.73 -1.23
C ASP A 39 -4.20 11.80 -2.24
N GLU A 40 -5.41 12.10 -2.64
CA GLU A 40 -6.15 11.33 -3.63
C GLU A 40 -6.20 9.84 -3.31
N GLY A 41 -6.36 9.54 -2.04
CA GLY A 41 -6.49 8.18 -1.55
C GLY A 41 -5.20 7.44 -1.28
N TRP A 42 -4.06 8.02 -1.61
CA TRP A 42 -2.77 7.36 -1.38
C TRP A 42 -2.47 7.22 0.11
N ARG A 43 -2.10 6.02 0.50
CA ARG A 43 -1.70 5.73 1.89
C ARG A 43 -0.52 4.77 1.89
N VAL A 44 0.34 4.93 2.87
CA VAL A 44 1.44 4.00 3.10
C VAL A 44 0.90 2.80 3.84
N ILE A 45 1.02 1.62 3.26
CA ILE A 45 0.55 0.40 3.92
C ILE A 45 1.69 -0.48 4.42
N ALA A 46 2.91 -0.21 3.98
CA ALA A 46 4.08 -0.95 4.46
C ALA A 46 5.31 -0.09 4.25
N THR A 47 6.33 -0.33 5.06
CA THR A 47 7.62 0.35 4.91
C THR A 47 8.72 -0.70 4.83
N TYR A 48 9.76 -0.36 4.08
CA TYR A 48 10.92 -1.23 3.85
C TYR A 48 12.18 -0.43 4.12
N PRO A 49 13.15 -0.99 4.83
CA PRO A 49 14.43 -0.30 4.99
C PRO A 49 15.18 -0.26 3.66
N GLY A 50 15.70 0.91 3.32
CA GLY A 50 16.46 1.08 2.11
C GLY A 50 16.66 2.55 1.77
N GLN A 51 17.70 2.83 0.99
CA GLN A 51 17.99 4.18 0.51
C GLN A 51 18.04 4.18 -1.00
N GLY A 52 17.18 5.01 -1.60
CA GLY A 52 17.19 5.22 -3.02
C GLY A 52 16.62 4.06 -3.81
N TYR A 53 16.59 4.25 -5.11
CA TYR A 53 15.90 3.35 -6.02
C TYR A 53 16.64 2.04 -6.28
N ARG A 54 17.91 1.97 -5.90
CA ARG A 54 18.72 0.76 -6.09
C ARG A 54 18.76 -0.12 -4.85
N SER A 55 18.19 0.32 -3.75
CA SER A 55 18.22 -0.44 -2.52
C SER A 55 17.37 -1.70 -2.63
N LYS A 56 17.69 -2.70 -1.82
CA LYS A 56 16.90 -3.91 -1.73
C LYS A 56 15.47 -3.59 -1.26
N GLY A 57 15.34 -2.67 -0.32
CA GLY A 57 14.02 -2.27 0.17
C GLY A 57 13.17 -1.66 -0.93
N TYR A 58 13.74 -0.80 -1.75
CA TYR A 58 13.00 -0.23 -2.87
C TYR A 58 12.57 -1.31 -3.85
N ARG A 59 13.48 -2.21 -4.21
CA ARG A 59 13.15 -3.29 -5.15
C ARG A 59 12.04 -4.18 -4.61
N SER A 60 12.07 -4.47 -3.31
CA SER A 60 11.02 -5.28 -2.67
C SER A 60 9.68 -4.56 -2.69
N ALA A 61 9.67 -3.28 -2.35
CA ALA A 61 8.45 -2.48 -2.37
C ALA A 61 7.89 -2.35 -3.79
N HIS A 62 8.76 -2.11 -4.76
CA HIS A 62 8.36 -1.98 -6.16
C HIS A 62 7.76 -3.27 -6.71
N ALA A 63 8.38 -4.41 -6.38
CA ALA A 63 7.86 -5.71 -6.81
C ALA A 63 6.48 -5.97 -6.20
N ARG A 64 6.31 -5.64 -4.91
CA ARG A 64 5.03 -5.81 -4.23
C ARG A 64 3.96 -4.90 -4.85
N ALA A 65 4.32 -3.65 -5.15
CA ALA A 65 3.41 -2.73 -5.81
C ALA A 65 2.91 -3.28 -7.13
N GLY A 66 3.81 -3.85 -7.93
CA GLY A 66 3.42 -4.47 -9.19
C GLY A 66 2.43 -5.60 -9.00
N LYS A 67 2.63 -6.43 -7.98
CA LYS A 67 1.71 -7.52 -7.69
C LYS A 67 0.35 -7.02 -7.24
N ILE A 68 0.30 -5.95 -6.46
CA ILE A 68 -0.95 -5.34 -6.03
C ILE A 68 -1.72 -4.83 -7.24
N ARG A 69 -1.06 -4.09 -8.14
CA ARG A 69 -1.71 -3.59 -9.36
C ARG A 69 -2.27 -4.70 -10.22
N GLN A 70 -1.62 -5.85 -10.22
CA GLN A 70 -2.04 -6.99 -11.03
C GLN A 70 -3.10 -7.87 -10.36
N GLY A 71 -3.49 -7.54 -9.14
CA GLY A 71 -4.45 -8.33 -8.39
C GLY A 71 -3.90 -9.67 -7.92
N LYS A 72 -2.59 -9.78 -7.76
CA LYS A 72 -1.94 -11.02 -7.33
C LYS A 72 -1.69 -11.13 -5.84
N VAL A 73 -2.03 -10.08 -5.09
CA VAL A 73 -1.94 -10.10 -3.64
C VAL A 73 -3.31 -10.37 -3.08
N GLU A 74 -3.38 -11.27 -2.11
CA GLU A 74 -4.64 -11.67 -1.49
C GLU A 74 -5.44 -10.46 -1.05
N TYR A 75 -6.75 -10.49 -1.30
CA TYR A 75 -7.73 -9.44 -1.03
C TYR A 75 -7.69 -8.25 -1.97
N PHE A 76 -6.57 -7.97 -2.64
CA PHE A 76 -6.48 -6.83 -3.54
C PHE A 76 -7.13 -7.08 -4.90
N ASN A 77 -7.73 -8.24 -5.09
CA ASN A 77 -8.46 -8.58 -6.30
C ASN A 77 -9.95 -8.82 -6.04
N GLN A 78 -10.43 -8.51 -4.83
CA GLN A 78 -11.80 -8.84 -4.43
C GLN A 78 -12.71 -7.62 -4.34
N PHE A 79 -12.16 -6.43 -4.31
CA PHE A 79 -12.92 -5.21 -4.01
C PHE A 79 -12.77 -4.15 -5.10
N GLY A 80 -12.40 -4.54 -6.30
CA GLY A 80 -12.19 -3.62 -7.38
C GLY A 80 -10.71 -3.51 -7.73
N GLN A 81 -10.30 -2.31 -8.12
CA GLN A 81 -8.95 -2.10 -8.61
C GLN A 81 -8.16 -1.23 -7.64
N PHE A 82 -6.86 -1.51 -7.55
CA PHE A 82 -5.95 -0.75 -6.71
C PHE A 82 -4.77 -0.28 -7.54
N ASP A 83 -4.28 0.90 -7.22
CA ASP A 83 -3.00 1.38 -7.72
C ASP A 83 -1.98 1.29 -6.60
N ALA A 84 -0.73 1.11 -6.96
CA ALA A 84 0.33 0.96 -5.97
C ALA A 84 1.65 1.41 -6.55
N LEU A 85 2.49 2.00 -5.70
CA LEU A 85 3.83 2.41 -6.11
C LEU A 85 4.76 2.42 -4.89
N ALA A 86 6.06 2.41 -5.18
CA ALA A 86 7.09 2.54 -4.16
C ALA A 86 7.70 3.93 -4.24
N ARG A 87 7.94 4.54 -3.09
CA ARG A 87 8.58 5.86 -3.01
C ARG A 87 9.53 5.90 -1.83
N SER A 88 10.66 6.54 -2.03
CA SER A 88 11.55 6.85 -0.92
C SER A 88 10.86 7.83 0.02
N MET A 89 10.89 7.54 1.31
CA MET A 89 10.30 8.40 2.34
C MET A 89 11.34 9.26 3.02
N GLY A 90 12.62 9.12 2.66
CA GLY A 90 13.72 9.70 3.40
C GLY A 90 14.10 8.84 4.59
N GLU A 91 15.18 9.19 5.26
CA GLU A 91 15.63 8.54 6.48
C GLU A 91 15.86 7.03 6.33
N GLY A 92 16.25 6.60 5.13
CA GLY A 92 16.55 5.20 4.90
C GLY A 92 15.33 4.30 4.80
N MET A 93 14.16 4.85 4.50
CA MET A 93 12.93 4.08 4.39
C MET A 93 12.28 4.27 3.03
N VAL A 94 11.65 3.20 2.56
CA VAL A 94 10.84 3.19 1.34
C VAL A 94 9.42 2.84 1.71
N GLY A 95 8.46 3.60 1.22
CA GLY A 95 7.05 3.35 1.46
C GLY A 95 6.40 2.63 0.30
N LEU A 96 5.53 1.69 0.62
CA LEU A 96 4.61 1.08 -0.32
C LEU A 96 3.30 1.84 -0.23
N TYR A 97 3.02 2.64 -1.24
CA TYR A 97 1.82 3.47 -1.31
C TYR A 97 0.77 2.76 -2.14
N VAL A 98 -0.45 2.76 -1.65
CA VAL A 98 -1.57 2.12 -2.34
C VAL A 98 -2.78 3.04 -2.25
N ARG A 99 -3.62 3.01 -3.28
CA ARG A 99 -4.94 3.63 -3.23
C ARG A 99 -5.96 2.76 -3.94
N TRP A 100 -7.20 2.85 -3.50
CA TRP A 100 -8.30 2.14 -4.13
C TRP A 100 -8.84 2.98 -5.28
N LEU A 101 -8.99 2.35 -6.43
CA LEU A 101 -9.46 3.02 -7.64
C LEU A 101 -10.96 2.83 -7.89
N GLY A 102 -11.66 2.19 -6.97
CA GLY A 102 -13.06 1.87 -7.16
C GLY A 102 -13.25 0.56 -7.90
N GLU A 103 -14.49 0.14 -8.03
CA GLU A 103 -14.79 -1.09 -8.73
C GLU A 103 -14.52 -1.00 -10.22
N ASP A 104 -14.67 0.19 -10.79
CA ASP A 104 -14.46 0.42 -12.21
C ASP A 104 -13.10 1.04 -12.54
N GLY A 105 -12.26 1.27 -11.53
CA GLY A 105 -10.95 1.86 -11.73
C GLY A 105 -10.94 3.37 -11.95
N LYS A 106 -12.07 4.05 -11.77
CA LYS A 106 -12.21 5.46 -12.14
C LYS A 106 -12.47 6.41 -10.99
N ARG A 107 -12.29 5.94 -9.77
CA ARG A 107 -12.67 6.73 -8.58
C ARG A 107 -11.99 8.11 -8.53
N TRP A 108 -10.75 8.21 -8.99
CA TRP A 108 -9.95 9.44 -8.88
C TRP A 108 -9.76 10.18 -10.20
N GLU A 109 -10.51 9.79 -11.22
CA GLU A 109 -10.51 10.50 -12.50
C GLU A 109 -11.38 11.75 -12.48
#